data_294e6572926be4c3c83d80e858251dc5
#
_entry.id   294e6572926be4c3c83d80e858251dc5
#
_cell.length_a   1.000
_cell.length_b   1.000
_cell.length_c   1.000
_cell.angle_alpha   90.00
_cell.angle_beta   90.00
_cell.angle_gamma   90.00
#
_symmetry.space_group_name_H-M   'P 1'
#
loop_
_entity.id
_entity.type
_entity.pdbx_description
1 polymer ?
#
loop_
_entity_poly.entity_id
_entity_poly.type
_entity_poly.pdbx_seq_one_letter_code
_entity_poly.pdbx_strand_id
1 'polypeptide(L)'
;MAKSVLTDNFSEPLNGATTVKVDINAGDGNLTIDRLTGGEQMLVSGSLQYFENQGVPNRSVNTSNGQTILTLKGGAAGRPWFRLPWAACNGATEWQIHLNPTVSSDIIAHSDGGNINLNLAGMAVTRVSADTAGGNVDVDLPDNAADLSVAAKTGAGNVVVRVPSGMAVRIHATTGLGKAIVDPRFSKIDKNNYQTPDFDSAANKVDITIHSGAGNVSVSTK
;
A
#
# COMPACT_ATOMS: atom_id res chain seq x y z
N MET A 1 -15.35 -20.13 -21.69
CA MET A 1 -13.96 -20.54 -21.66
C MET A 1 -13.36 -20.02 -20.38
N ALA A 2 -12.65 -20.84 -19.62
CA ALA A 2 -11.90 -20.40 -18.46
C ALA A 2 -10.83 -19.41 -18.93
N LYS A 3 -10.70 -18.26 -18.29
CA LYS A 3 -9.65 -17.28 -18.59
C LYS A 3 -8.34 -17.79 -17.99
N SER A 4 -7.31 -17.95 -18.81
CA SER A 4 -5.99 -18.33 -18.34
C SER A 4 -5.39 -17.20 -17.51
N VAL A 5 -4.88 -17.54 -16.31
CA VAL A 5 -4.07 -16.63 -15.48
C VAL A 5 -2.60 -16.92 -15.80
N LEU A 6 -1.88 -15.88 -16.14
CA LEU A 6 -0.44 -15.91 -16.40
C LEU A 6 0.30 -15.15 -15.31
N THR A 7 1.59 -15.41 -15.17
CA THR A 7 2.45 -14.74 -14.18
C THR A 7 3.68 -14.16 -14.88
N ASP A 8 3.94 -12.88 -14.66
CA ASP A 8 5.18 -12.19 -15.03
C ASP A 8 6.04 -12.00 -13.77
N ASN A 9 7.22 -12.62 -13.76
CA ASN A 9 8.19 -12.46 -12.67
C ASN A 9 9.24 -11.44 -13.10
N PHE A 10 9.60 -10.54 -12.20
CA PHE A 10 10.59 -9.51 -12.49
C PHE A 10 11.51 -9.23 -11.31
N SER A 11 12.65 -8.65 -11.63
CA SER A 11 13.57 -8.12 -10.63
C SER A 11 14.36 -6.97 -11.25
N GLU A 12 14.65 -5.94 -10.45
CA GLU A 12 15.45 -4.79 -10.85
C GLU A 12 16.63 -4.63 -9.90
N PRO A 13 17.85 -4.46 -10.41
CA PRO A 13 19.02 -4.29 -9.58
C PRO A 13 19.02 -2.93 -8.88
N LEU A 14 19.74 -2.83 -7.76
CA LEU A 14 19.83 -1.63 -6.95
C LEU A 14 20.47 -0.43 -7.70
N ASN A 15 21.46 -0.69 -8.56
CA ASN A 15 22.10 0.32 -9.43
C ASN A 15 22.46 1.64 -8.73
N GLY A 16 22.84 1.58 -7.44
CA GLY A 16 23.18 2.76 -6.65
C GLY A 16 21.97 3.62 -6.25
N ALA A 17 20.76 3.11 -6.34
CA ALA A 17 19.56 3.80 -5.86
C ALA A 17 19.63 3.98 -4.32
N THR A 18 19.44 5.20 -3.86
CA THR A 18 19.31 5.55 -2.44
C THR A 18 17.87 5.82 -2.05
N THR A 19 17.03 6.19 -3.03
CA THR A 19 15.60 6.40 -2.86
C THR A 19 14.83 5.74 -3.99
N VAL A 20 13.62 5.25 -3.69
CA VAL A 20 12.71 4.71 -4.69
C VAL A 20 11.30 5.27 -4.50
N LYS A 21 10.70 5.74 -5.59
CA LYS A 21 9.26 5.98 -5.67
C LYS A 21 8.63 4.80 -6.41
N VAL A 22 7.69 4.15 -5.75
CA VAL A 22 6.96 2.98 -6.26
C VAL A 22 5.52 3.39 -6.52
N ASP A 23 5.08 3.34 -7.77
CA ASP A 23 3.72 3.70 -8.20
C ASP A 23 3.07 2.47 -8.85
N ILE A 24 2.17 1.83 -8.12
CA ILE A 24 1.54 0.57 -8.50
C ILE A 24 0.03 0.74 -8.65
N ASN A 25 -0.49 0.33 -9.81
CA ASN A 25 -1.91 0.16 -10.04
C ASN A 25 -2.19 -1.28 -10.48
N ALA A 26 -2.66 -2.09 -9.53
CA ALA A 26 -2.95 -3.52 -9.75
C ALA A 26 -4.29 -3.78 -10.45
N GLY A 27 -5.06 -2.74 -10.78
CA GLY A 27 -6.41 -2.88 -11.34
C GLY A 27 -7.34 -3.59 -10.35
N ASP A 28 -7.96 -4.70 -10.76
CA ASP A 28 -8.85 -5.48 -9.88
C ASP A 28 -8.10 -6.50 -8.99
N GLY A 29 -6.76 -6.57 -9.10
CA GLY A 29 -5.93 -7.53 -8.38
C GLY A 29 -5.68 -7.15 -6.92
N ASN A 30 -5.43 -8.17 -6.10
CA ASN A 30 -4.87 -7.97 -4.78
C ASN A 30 -3.39 -7.57 -4.90
N LEU A 31 -2.95 -6.69 -4.02
CA LEU A 31 -1.57 -6.20 -3.99
C LEU A 31 -0.96 -6.44 -2.61
N THR A 32 0.16 -7.10 -2.59
CA THR A 32 0.99 -7.26 -1.40
C THR A 32 2.35 -6.60 -1.64
N ILE A 33 2.78 -5.76 -0.71
CA ILE A 33 4.12 -5.17 -0.70
C ILE A 33 4.76 -5.50 0.64
N ASP A 34 5.96 -6.07 0.58
CA ASP A 34 6.75 -6.37 1.76
C ASP A 34 8.26 -6.17 1.50
N ARG A 35 9.07 -6.52 2.47
CA ARG A 35 10.52 -6.39 2.38
C ARG A 35 11.14 -7.53 1.56
N LEU A 36 12.09 -7.20 0.71
CA LEU A 36 12.94 -8.15 0.02
C LEU A 36 13.86 -8.87 1.03
N THR A 37 13.95 -10.19 0.91
CA THR A 37 14.84 -11.03 1.73
C THR A 37 15.94 -11.64 0.87
N GLY A 38 17.20 -11.59 1.32
CA GLY A 38 18.34 -12.25 0.66
C GLY A 38 18.80 -11.64 -0.66
N GLY A 39 18.42 -10.41 -0.98
CA GLY A 39 18.75 -9.74 -2.24
C GLY A 39 19.32 -8.34 -2.07
N GLU A 40 20.41 -8.16 -1.31
CA GLU A 40 20.99 -6.83 -1.00
C GLU A 40 21.37 -6.00 -2.23
N GLN A 41 21.66 -6.64 -3.37
CA GLN A 41 21.96 -5.97 -4.64
C GLN A 41 20.73 -5.67 -5.51
N MET A 42 19.56 -6.09 -5.07
CA MET A 42 18.31 -5.87 -5.79
C MET A 42 17.55 -4.70 -5.17
N LEU A 43 16.96 -3.85 -6.00
CA LEU A 43 16.06 -2.78 -5.58
C LEU A 43 14.66 -3.33 -5.30
N VAL A 44 14.18 -4.18 -6.20
CA VAL A 44 12.85 -4.76 -6.16
C VAL A 44 12.82 -6.10 -6.87
N SER A 45 11.99 -7.01 -6.39
CA SER A 45 11.54 -8.18 -7.13
C SER A 45 10.04 -8.37 -6.96
N GLY A 46 9.41 -9.15 -7.83
CA GLY A 46 7.99 -9.39 -7.69
C GLY A 46 7.43 -10.36 -8.71
N SER A 47 6.17 -10.72 -8.48
CA SER A 47 5.36 -11.53 -9.39
C SER A 47 4.01 -10.85 -9.62
N LEU A 48 3.63 -10.73 -10.89
CA LEU A 48 2.42 -10.06 -11.34
C LEU A 48 1.54 -11.07 -12.05
N GLN A 49 0.45 -11.50 -11.42
CA GLN A 49 -0.55 -12.30 -12.08
C GLN A 49 -1.47 -11.42 -12.93
N TYR A 50 -1.82 -11.89 -14.11
CA TYR A 50 -2.73 -11.21 -15.01
C TYR A 50 -3.54 -12.19 -15.85
N PHE A 51 -4.70 -11.76 -16.31
CA PHE A 51 -5.47 -12.56 -17.27
C PHE A 51 -4.90 -12.37 -18.68
N GLU A 52 -4.72 -13.45 -19.41
CA GLU A 52 -4.17 -13.46 -20.79
C GLU A 52 -4.84 -12.40 -21.69
N ASN A 53 -6.16 -12.22 -21.56
CA ASN A 53 -6.91 -11.24 -22.35
C ASN A 53 -6.74 -9.77 -21.89
N GLN A 54 -6.07 -9.52 -20.76
CA GLN A 54 -5.72 -8.18 -20.28
C GLN A 54 -4.34 -7.73 -20.76
N GLY A 55 -3.54 -8.69 -21.24
CA GLY A 55 -2.15 -8.45 -21.64
C GLY A 55 -1.20 -8.30 -20.44
N VAL A 56 0.08 -8.35 -20.74
CA VAL A 56 1.16 -8.22 -19.75
C VAL A 56 1.07 -6.87 -19.05
N PRO A 57 1.22 -6.80 -17.72
CA PRO A 57 1.29 -5.52 -17.00
C PRO A 57 2.42 -4.64 -17.53
N ASN A 58 2.18 -3.35 -17.60
CA ASN A 58 3.19 -2.38 -18.03
C ASN A 58 4.13 -2.08 -16.87
N ARG A 59 5.44 -2.20 -17.14
CA ARG A 59 6.51 -1.88 -16.18
C ARG A 59 7.43 -0.81 -16.76
N SER A 60 7.71 0.21 -15.97
CA SER A 60 8.67 1.26 -16.29
C SER A 60 9.58 1.51 -15.10
N VAL A 61 10.88 1.54 -15.34
CA VAL A 61 11.91 1.83 -14.34
C VAL A 61 12.80 2.94 -14.88
N ASN A 62 12.91 4.02 -14.14
CA ASN A 62 13.76 5.15 -14.48
C ASN A 62 14.65 5.49 -13.28
N THR A 63 15.97 5.43 -13.45
CA THR A 63 16.92 5.79 -12.42
C THR A 63 17.72 7.03 -12.85
N SER A 64 17.74 8.03 -12.00
CA SER A 64 18.52 9.26 -12.21
C SER A 64 18.99 9.81 -10.87
N ASN A 65 20.29 10.16 -10.77
CA ASN A 65 20.87 10.79 -9.58
C ASN A 65 20.58 10.03 -8.25
N GLY A 66 20.63 8.69 -8.28
CA GLY A 66 20.35 7.87 -7.09
C GLY A 66 18.87 7.73 -6.72
N GLN A 67 17.97 8.34 -7.48
CA GLN A 67 16.53 8.17 -7.35
C GLN A 67 16.01 7.25 -8.43
N THR A 68 15.23 6.23 -8.04
CA THR A 68 14.53 5.35 -8.97
C THR A 68 13.02 5.59 -8.89
N ILE A 69 12.37 5.63 -10.05
CA ILE A 69 10.91 5.63 -10.18
C ILE A 69 10.52 4.31 -10.81
N LEU A 70 9.81 3.48 -10.06
CA LEU A 70 9.21 2.23 -10.53
C LEU A 70 7.71 2.46 -10.72
N THR A 71 7.22 2.22 -11.92
CA THR A 71 5.78 2.26 -12.22
C THR A 71 5.32 0.91 -12.72
N LEU A 72 4.29 0.35 -12.08
CA LEU A 72 3.64 -0.90 -12.46
C LEU A 72 2.15 -0.65 -12.69
N LYS A 73 1.65 -1.01 -13.86
CA LYS A 73 0.23 -0.81 -14.20
C LYS A 73 -0.36 -2.06 -14.82
N GLY A 74 -1.51 -2.49 -14.32
CA GLY A 74 -2.27 -3.60 -14.88
C GLY A 74 -2.60 -3.37 -16.35
N GLY A 75 -2.64 -4.45 -17.13
CA GLY A 75 -2.99 -4.40 -18.54
C GLY A 75 -4.40 -3.83 -18.75
N ALA A 76 -4.52 -2.94 -19.74
CA ALA A 76 -5.78 -2.26 -20.07
C ALA A 76 -6.53 -2.93 -21.24
N ALA A 77 -5.97 -3.98 -21.84
CA ALA A 77 -6.54 -4.61 -23.02
C ALA A 77 -7.92 -5.24 -22.71
N GLY A 78 -8.93 -4.85 -23.49
CA GLY A 78 -10.26 -5.45 -23.42
C GLY A 78 -11.16 -5.01 -22.27
N ARG A 79 -10.86 -3.93 -21.56
CA ARG A 79 -11.82 -3.36 -20.59
C ARG A 79 -13.01 -2.74 -21.34
N PRO A 80 -14.24 -3.29 -21.24
CA PRO A 80 -15.40 -2.64 -21.80
C PRO A 80 -15.64 -1.30 -21.09
N TRP A 81 -16.03 -0.26 -21.85
CA TRP A 81 -16.33 1.08 -21.31
C TRP A 81 -17.50 1.09 -20.29
N PHE A 82 -18.28 0.01 -20.23
CA PHE A 82 -19.29 -0.22 -19.18
C PHE A 82 -19.12 -1.61 -18.58
N ARG A 83 -19.27 -1.72 -17.28
CA ARG A 83 -19.31 -2.98 -16.55
C ARG A 83 -20.76 -3.35 -16.27
N LEU A 84 -21.14 -4.54 -16.67
CA LEU A 84 -22.38 -5.15 -16.18
C LEU A 84 -22.10 -5.70 -14.77
N PRO A 85 -22.92 -5.38 -13.76
CA PRO A 85 -22.67 -5.76 -12.36
C PRO A 85 -22.44 -7.26 -12.14
N TRP A 86 -22.96 -8.11 -13.02
CA TRP A 86 -22.83 -9.56 -12.96
C TRP A 86 -21.65 -10.14 -13.78
N ALA A 87 -20.94 -9.32 -14.52
CA ALA A 87 -19.82 -9.78 -15.38
C ALA A 87 -18.47 -9.85 -14.64
N ALA A 88 -18.44 -9.58 -13.35
CA ALA A 88 -17.21 -9.26 -12.61
C ALA A 88 -16.63 -10.41 -11.77
N CYS A 89 -17.09 -11.64 -11.91
CA CYS A 89 -16.58 -12.75 -11.10
C CYS A 89 -15.49 -13.55 -11.82
N ASN A 90 -14.40 -12.90 -12.22
CA ASN A 90 -13.16 -13.60 -12.45
C ASN A 90 -12.30 -13.38 -11.18
N GLY A 91 -11.76 -14.46 -10.59
CA GLY A 91 -10.99 -14.37 -9.37
C GLY A 91 -9.99 -13.21 -9.38
N ALA A 92 -9.66 -12.67 -8.23
CA ALA A 92 -8.65 -11.63 -8.12
C ALA A 92 -7.29 -12.18 -8.57
N THR A 93 -6.54 -11.38 -9.31
CA THR A 93 -5.12 -11.64 -9.59
C THR A 93 -4.28 -11.21 -8.40
N GLU A 94 -3.14 -11.84 -8.20
CA GLU A 94 -2.24 -11.56 -7.08
C GLU A 94 -0.97 -10.87 -7.58
N TRP A 95 -0.66 -9.72 -7.01
CA TRP A 95 0.58 -8.99 -7.23
C TRP A 95 1.40 -8.99 -5.94
N GLN A 96 2.60 -9.52 -6.02
CA GLN A 96 3.53 -9.59 -4.89
C GLN A 96 4.79 -8.81 -5.25
N ILE A 97 5.12 -7.82 -4.44
CA ILE A 97 6.24 -6.91 -4.67
C ILE A 97 7.11 -6.89 -3.41
N HIS A 98 8.39 -7.15 -3.59
CA HIS A 98 9.38 -7.18 -2.51
C HIS A 98 10.38 -6.04 -2.73
N LEU A 99 10.42 -5.07 -1.81
CA LEU A 99 11.28 -3.89 -1.90
C LEU A 99 12.52 -4.03 -1.03
N ASN A 100 13.63 -3.47 -1.48
CA ASN A 100 14.86 -3.42 -0.70
C ASN A 100 14.63 -2.61 0.60
N PRO A 101 14.82 -3.21 1.79
CA PRO A 101 14.50 -2.56 3.05
C PRO A 101 15.42 -1.37 3.40
N THR A 102 16.60 -1.29 2.79
CA THR A 102 17.60 -0.24 3.09
C THR A 102 17.44 1.01 2.22
N VAL A 103 16.62 0.93 1.16
CA VAL A 103 16.35 2.05 0.25
C VAL A 103 15.13 2.81 0.76
N SER A 104 15.27 4.13 0.91
CA SER A 104 14.16 4.99 1.32
C SER A 104 13.04 4.97 0.29
N SER A 105 11.84 4.54 0.69
CA SER A 105 10.71 4.26 -0.20
C SER A 105 9.55 5.25 -0.03
N ASP A 106 9.03 5.77 -1.16
CA ASP A 106 7.74 6.46 -1.28
C ASP A 106 6.80 5.50 -2.04
N ILE A 107 5.77 4.99 -1.38
CA ILE A 107 4.90 3.91 -1.88
C ILE A 107 3.51 4.46 -2.21
N ILE A 108 3.11 4.33 -3.48
CA ILE A 108 1.76 4.60 -3.96
C ILE A 108 1.19 3.28 -4.48
N ALA A 109 0.18 2.78 -3.79
CA ALA A 109 -0.49 1.51 -4.06
C ALA A 109 -1.96 1.73 -4.37
N HIS A 110 -2.40 1.38 -5.55
CA HIS A 110 -3.78 1.51 -5.99
C HIS A 110 -4.34 0.16 -6.49
N SER A 111 -5.59 -0.10 -6.14
CA SER A 111 -6.38 -1.19 -6.70
C SER A 111 -7.82 -0.72 -6.95
N ASP A 112 -8.45 -1.17 -8.05
CA ASP A 112 -9.85 -0.84 -8.34
C ASP A 112 -10.82 -1.67 -7.47
N GLY A 113 -10.47 -2.92 -7.14
CA GLY A 113 -11.38 -3.81 -6.40
C GLY A 113 -10.72 -4.82 -5.46
N GLY A 114 -9.40 -4.99 -5.55
CA GLY A 114 -8.64 -5.93 -4.74
C GLY A 114 -8.23 -5.36 -3.38
N ASN A 115 -7.73 -6.24 -2.54
CA ASN A 115 -7.17 -5.87 -1.25
C ASN A 115 -5.73 -5.34 -1.42
N ILE A 116 -5.34 -4.42 -0.55
CA ILE A 116 -3.96 -3.92 -0.45
C ILE A 116 -3.40 -4.31 0.90
N ASN A 117 -2.29 -5.04 0.90
CA ASN A 117 -1.58 -5.46 2.09
C ASN A 117 -0.14 -4.94 2.04
N LEU A 118 0.24 -4.07 2.97
CA LEU A 118 1.56 -3.47 3.08
C LEU A 118 2.21 -3.90 4.39
N ASN A 119 3.19 -4.82 4.32
CA ASN A 119 4.00 -5.20 5.46
C ASN A 119 5.35 -4.47 5.39
N LEU A 120 5.44 -3.34 6.06
CA LEU A 120 6.59 -2.44 5.98
C LEU A 120 7.58 -2.61 7.14
N ALA A 121 7.42 -3.66 7.94
CA ALA A 121 8.30 -3.94 9.07
C ALA A 121 9.78 -4.04 8.62
N GLY A 122 10.65 -3.28 9.30
CA GLY A 122 12.08 -3.25 9.00
C GLY A 122 12.47 -2.56 7.69
N MET A 123 11.58 -1.78 7.08
CA MET A 123 11.83 -1.02 5.86
C MET A 123 12.05 0.46 6.15
N ALA A 124 12.84 1.13 5.31
CA ALA A 124 12.96 2.59 5.30
C ALA A 124 11.85 3.18 4.41
N VAL A 125 10.82 3.77 5.04
CA VAL A 125 9.66 4.33 4.32
C VAL A 125 9.40 5.75 4.78
N THR A 126 9.17 6.67 3.84
CA THR A 126 8.88 8.09 4.12
C THR A 126 7.43 8.46 3.82
N ARG A 127 6.82 7.76 2.89
CA ARG A 127 5.41 7.98 2.51
C ARG A 127 4.74 6.69 2.12
N VAL A 128 3.47 6.57 2.50
CA VAL A 128 2.56 5.51 2.05
C VAL A 128 1.25 6.14 1.60
N SER A 129 0.81 5.80 0.39
CA SER A 129 -0.53 6.11 -0.10
C SER A 129 -1.15 4.82 -0.62
N ALA A 130 -2.11 4.26 0.10
CA ALA A 130 -2.83 3.04 -0.29
C ALA A 130 -4.30 3.36 -0.52
N ASP A 131 -4.81 3.07 -1.71
CA ASP A 131 -6.17 3.39 -2.10
C ASP A 131 -6.81 2.23 -2.88
N THR A 132 -8.00 1.80 -2.47
CA THR A 132 -8.81 0.83 -3.22
C THR A 132 -10.26 1.25 -3.28
N ALA A 133 -10.95 0.95 -4.40
CA ALA A 133 -12.37 1.28 -4.48
C ALA A 133 -13.25 0.26 -3.71
N GLY A 134 -12.88 -1.03 -3.69
CA GLY A 134 -13.77 -2.07 -3.14
C GLY A 134 -13.15 -3.06 -2.16
N GLY A 135 -11.84 -3.06 -1.97
CA GLY A 135 -11.14 -4.02 -1.11
C GLY A 135 -10.81 -3.46 0.28
N ASN A 136 -10.14 -4.28 1.07
CA ASN A 136 -9.59 -3.85 2.35
C ASN A 136 -8.17 -3.27 2.15
N VAL A 137 -7.79 -2.36 3.03
CA VAL A 137 -6.41 -1.86 3.13
C VAL A 137 -5.85 -2.22 4.49
N ASP A 138 -4.75 -2.96 4.50
CA ASP A 138 -4.04 -3.40 5.69
C ASP A 138 -2.60 -2.90 5.63
N VAL A 139 -2.14 -2.16 6.65
CA VAL A 139 -0.82 -1.55 6.67
C VAL A 139 -0.14 -1.81 8.01
N ASP A 140 0.96 -2.55 7.98
CA ASP A 140 1.89 -2.71 9.09
C ASP A 140 3.04 -1.70 8.95
N LEU A 141 3.09 -0.69 9.83
CA LEU A 141 4.11 0.36 9.76
C LEU A 141 5.51 -0.15 10.12
N PRO A 142 6.58 0.48 9.60
CA PRO A 142 7.95 0.16 9.95
C PRO A 142 8.23 0.45 11.42
N ASP A 143 9.14 -0.31 12.02
CA ASP A 143 9.45 -0.19 13.45
C ASP A 143 10.19 1.10 13.81
N ASN A 144 10.93 1.67 12.85
CA ASN A 144 11.66 2.92 12.98
C ASN A 144 11.35 3.81 11.79
N ALA A 145 10.46 4.75 11.96
CA ALA A 145 10.19 5.77 10.94
C ALA A 145 10.57 7.15 11.47
N ALA A 146 11.33 7.89 10.69
CA ALA A 146 11.51 9.32 10.85
C ALA A 146 10.55 10.00 9.88
N ASP A 147 9.64 10.85 10.39
CA ASP A 147 8.72 11.67 9.58
C ASP A 147 7.97 10.89 8.48
N LEU A 148 7.16 9.92 8.88
CA LEU A 148 6.37 9.09 7.98
C LEU A 148 4.95 9.67 7.79
N SER A 149 4.54 9.81 6.53
CA SER A 149 3.15 10.15 6.17
C SER A 149 2.43 8.93 5.60
N VAL A 150 1.27 8.59 6.17
CA VAL A 150 0.44 7.45 5.77
C VAL A 150 -0.95 7.91 5.40
N ALA A 151 -1.38 7.61 4.19
CA ALA A 151 -2.76 7.77 3.73
C ALA A 151 -3.30 6.41 3.28
N ALA A 152 -4.32 5.88 3.97
CA ALA A 152 -4.94 4.61 3.60
C ALA A 152 -6.45 4.78 3.45
N LYS A 153 -6.99 4.42 2.27
CA LYS A 153 -8.37 4.69 1.91
C LYS A 153 -9.03 3.50 1.21
N THR A 154 -10.33 3.35 1.44
CA THR A 154 -11.17 2.45 0.67
C THR A 154 -12.55 3.05 0.44
N GLY A 155 -13.16 2.75 -0.72
CA GLY A 155 -14.56 3.10 -0.97
C GLY A 155 -15.51 2.18 -0.19
N ALA A 156 -15.29 0.87 -0.27
CA ALA A 156 -16.11 -0.14 0.44
C ALA A 156 -15.19 -1.27 0.94
N GLY A 157 -14.93 -1.29 2.23
CA GLY A 157 -14.03 -2.24 2.89
C GLY A 157 -13.51 -1.68 4.20
N ASN A 158 -12.64 -2.41 4.85
CA ASN A 158 -12.03 -1.97 6.08
C ASN A 158 -10.63 -1.41 5.84
N VAL A 159 -10.23 -0.44 6.66
CA VAL A 159 -8.84 0.04 6.72
C VAL A 159 -8.26 -0.31 8.07
N VAL A 160 -7.13 -1.00 8.09
CA VAL A 160 -6.42 -1.37 9.31
C VAL A 160 -4.99 -0.85 9.22
N VAL A 161 -4.55 -0.11 10.24
CA VAL A 161 -3.15 0.33 10.37
C VAL A 161 -2.61 -0.13 11.71
N ARG A 162 -1.50 -0.89 11.68
CA ARG A 162 -0.80 -1.34 12.89
C ARG A 162 0.46 -0.51 13.09
N VAL A 163 0.53 0.10 14.26
CA VAL A 163 1.57 1.06 14.65
C VAL A 163 2.48 0.41 15.70
N PRO A 164 3.80 0.40 15.53
CA PRO A 164 4.72 -0.04 16.56
C PRO A 164 4.58 0.75 17.85
N SER A 165 4.78 0.07 18.98
CA SER A 165 4.85 0.74 20.28
C SER A 165 6.00 1.75 20.31
N GLY A 166 5.83 2.89 20.97
CA GLY A 166 6.87 3.92 21.12
C GLY A 166 6.98 4.93 19.97
N MET A 167 6.16 4.83 18.92
CA MET A 167 6.09 5.86 17.90
C MET A 167 5.18 7.01 18.33
N ALA A 168 5.60 8.24 18.08
CA ALA A 168 4.77 9.45 18.23
C ALA A 168 3.89 9.59 16.97
N VAL A 169 2.57 9.52 17.16
CA VAL A 169 1.61 9.39 16.05
C VAL A 169 0.46 10.37 16.21
N ARG A 170 0.07 10.99 15.11
CA ARG A 170 -1.21 11.70 14.96
C ARG A 170 -2.07 10.98 13.94
N ILE A 171 -3.35 10.81 14.25
CA ILE A 171 -4.29 10.03 13.47
C ILE A 171 -5.50 10.87 13.13
N HIS A 172 -5.86 10.91 11.85
CA HIS A 172 -7.15 11.36 11.37
C HIS A 172 -7.93 10.18 10.82
N ALA A 173 -8.99 9.75 11.55
CA ALA A 173 -9.76 8.55 11.22
C ALA A 173 -11.21 8.90 10.91
N THR A 174 -11.66 8.59 9.69
CA THR A 174 -13.03 8.87 9.23
C THR A 174 -13.68 7.69 8.56
N THR A 175 -14.98 7.55 8.72
CA THR A 175 -15.81 6.57 8.00
C THR A 175 -17.18 7.15 7.71
N GLY A 176 -17.72 6.82 6.52
CA GLY A 176 -19.10 7.18 6.15
C GLY A 176 -20.11 6.28 6.84
N LEU A 177 -20.03 4.97 6.59
CA LEU A 177 -20.86 3.94 7.20
C LEU A 177 -19.96 2.91 7.89
N GLY A 178 -19.81 3.02 9.21
CA GLY A 178 -18.96 2.13 10.00
C GLY A 178 -18.51 2.76 11.30
N LYS A 179 -17.44 2.21 11.87
CA LYS A 179 -16.88 2.67 13.14
C LYS A 179 -15.39 2.97 12.98
N ALA A 180 -14.93 4.04 13.62
CA ALA A 180 -13.51 4.29 13.87
C ALA A 180 -13.14 3.65 15.20
N ILE A 181 -12.21 2.69 15.17
CA ILE A 181 -11.71 1.93 16.30
C ILE A 181 -10.24 2.27 16.46
N VAL A 182 -9.91 3.05 17.48
CA VAL A 182 -8.55 3.51 17.72
C VAL A 182 -8.11 3.04 19.10
N ASP A 183 -6.90 2.46 19.16
CA ASP A 183 -6.31 1.94 20.39
C ASP A 183 -6.32 3.01 21.49
N PRO A 184 -6.70 2.69 22.74
CA PRO A 184 -6.76 3.63 23.87
C PRO A 184 -5.44 4.35 24.18
N ARG A 185 -4.31 3.84 23.70
CA ARG A 185 -3.00 4.52 23.76
C ARG A 185 -3.01 5.91 23.11
N PHE A 186 -3.84 6.09 22.07
CA PHE A 186 -3.97 7.35 21.36
C PHE A 186 -5.06 8.22 22.01
N SER A 187 -4.66 9.31 22.63
CA SER A 187 -5.58 10.26 23.24
C SER A 187 -6.47 10.90 22.17
N LYS A 188 -7.78 10.88 22.42
CA LYS A 188 -8.74 11.51 21.52
C LYS A 188 -8.70 13.02 21.70
N ILE A 189 -8.43 13.77 20.62
CA ILE A 189 -8.38 15.23 20.61
C ILE A 189 -9.74 15.82 20.26
N ASP A 190 -10.39 15.25 19.23
CA ASP A 190 -11.74 15.63 18.82
C ASP A 190 -12.49 14.43 18.19
N LYS A 191 -13.54 14.70 17.40
CA LYS A 191 -14.39 13.66 16.82
C LYS A 191 -13.61 12.62 16.03
N ASN A 192 -12.62 13.05 15.25
CA ASN A 192 -11.91 12.23 14.27
C ASN A 192 -10.38 12.19 14.46
N ASN A 193 -9.86 13.01 15.40
CA ASN A 193 -8.42 13.16 15.59
C ASN A 193 -7.96 12.56 16.90
N TYR A 194 -6.84 11.84 16.82
CA TYR A 194 -6.19 11.18 17.95
C TYR A 194 -4.68 11.40 17.85
N GLN A 195 -3.98 11.40 18.98
CA GLN A 195 -2.53 11.45 18.97
C GLN A 195 -1.93 10.81 20.22
N THR A 196 -0.65 10.47 20.15
CA THR A 196 0.12 10.10 21.34
C THR A 196 0.42 11.35 22.19
N PRO A 197 0.55 11.21 23.51
CA PRO A 197 0.80 12.36 24.39
C PRO A 197 2.10 13.13 24.09
N ASP A 198 3.10 12.45 23.54
CA ASP A 198 4.42 12.96 23.21
C ASP A 198 4.55 13.51 21.78
N PHE A 199 3.48 13.47 20.97
CA PHE A 199 3.54 13.83 19.56
C PHE A 199 4.16 15.21 19.30
N ASP A 200 3.77 16.23 20.07
CA ASP A 200 4.21 17.61 19.81
C ASP A 200 5.71 17.81 20.09
N SER A 201 6.27 17.04 21.03
CA SER A 201 7.69 17.11 21.44
C SER A 201 8.61 16.09 20.75
N ALA A 202 8.05 15.09 20.08
CA ALA A 202 8.84 14.04 19.43
C ALA A 202 9.63 14.59 18.24
N ALA A 203 10.86 14.08 18.06
CA ALA A 203 11.71 14.39 16.92
C ALA A 203 11.23 13.68 15.65
N ASN A 204 10.77 12.42 15.78
CA ASN A 204 10.25 11.60 14.68
C ASN A 204 8.74 11.47 14.85
N LYS A 205 7.99 11.81 13.81
CA LYS A 205 6.53 11.87 13.86
C LYS A 205 5.92 11.06 12.72
N VAL A 206 4.78 10.44 13.02
CA VAL A 206 3.99 9.72 12.02
C VAL A 206 2.60 10.36 11.93
N ASP A 207 2.26 10.84 10.74
CA ASP A 207 0.93 11.34 10.42
C ASP A 207 0.13 10.29 9.65
N ILE A 208 -1.00 9.85 10.22
CA ILE A 208 -1.87 8.81 9.65
C ILE A 208 -3.22 9.43 9.31
N THR A 209 -3.62 9.33 8.05
CA THR A 209 -4.98 9.64 7.57
C THR A 209 -5.61 8.37 7.03
N ILE A 210 -6.71 7.92 7.66
CA ILE A 210 -7.47 6.75 7.22
C ILE A 210 -8.91 7.08 6.94
N HIS A 211 -9.44 6.47 5.87
CA HIS A 211 -10.82 6.68 5.45
C HIS A 211 -11.46 5.42 4.89
N SER A 212 -12.71 5.16 5.25
CA SER A 212 -13.57 4.19 4.58
C SER A 212 -14.92 4.82 4.24
N GLY A 213 -15.39 4.65 2.99
CA GLY A 213 -16.75 5.06 2.64
C GLY A 213 -17.80 4.18 3.31
N ALA A 214 -17.65 2.86 3.19
CA ALA A 214 -18.53 1.87 3.84
C ALA A 214 -17.68 0.73 4.43
N GLY A 215 -17.45 0.75 5.73
CA GLY A 215 -16.64 -0.19 6.48
C GLY A 215 -15.99 0.46 7.70
N ASN A 216 -15.25 -0.32 8.44
CA ASN A 216 -14.58 0.16 9.65
C ASN A 216 -13.17 0.66 9.33
N VAL A 217 -12.72 1.63 10.10
CA VAL A 217 -11.32 2.03 10.14
C VAL A 217 -10.74 1.70 11.52
N SER A 218 -9.56 1.10 11.55
CA SER A 218 -8.92 0.67 12.79
C SER A 218 -7.45 1.08 12.84
N VAL A 219 -7.03 1.63 13.97
CA VAL A 219 -5.60 1.84 14.29
C VAL A 219 -5.30 1.15 15.61
N SER A 220 -4.38 0.20 15.57
CA SER A 220 -3.94 -0.59 16.73
C SER A 220 -2.44 -0.50 16.95
N THR A 221 -2.02 -0.78 18.17
CA THR A 221 -0.61 -0.97 18.52
C THR A 221 -0.19 -2.42 18.25
N LYS A 222 1.01 -2.63 17.74
CA LYS A 222 1.67 -3.94 17.64
C LYS A 222 2.90 -4.01 18.54
#